data_6fc97e92cf583e14467ec46239d085ea
#
_entry.id   6fc97e92cf583e14467ec46239d085ea
#
_cell.length_a   1.000
_cell.length_b   1.000
_cell.length_c   1.000
_cell.angle_alpha   90.00
_cell.angle_beta   90.00
_cell.angle_gamma   90.00
#
_symmetry.space_group_name_H-M   'P 1'
#
loop_
_entity.id
_entity.type
_entity.pdbx_description
1 polymer ?
#
loop_
_entity_poly.entity_id
_entity_poly.type
_entity_poly.pdbx_seq_one_letter_code
_entity_poly.pdbx_strand_id
1 'polypeptide(L)'
;AAYLGTYYYLVNTDRPPVDNVLVRRALSYALDRDTLTRTVLQETAIPAYSITPPDTLGYNPPKLFDYDPAKARELLAEAGYPDGEGWPGLEIIYNTQEAHRKIAVAVQQMWKKELNIDITISNQEWKVYLNSVSQRDFQVARRGWIGDYVDANNFLDLFITDGGNNNTGYASEEFD
;
A
#
# COMPACT_ATOMS: atom_id res chain seq x y z
N ALA A 1 -6.88 -5.12 -22.96
CA ALA A 1 -6.76 -6.22 -22.01
C ALA A 1 -6.20 -5.63 -20.71
N ALA A 2 -6.74 -6.04 -19.57
CA ALA A 2 -6.20 -5.63 -18.28
C ALA A 2 -4.76 -6.14 -18.15
N TYR A 3 -3.89 -5.29 -17.63
CA TYR A 3 -2.50 -5.63 -17.38
C TYR A 3 -2.43 -6.58 -16.18
N LEU A 4 -1.72 -7.71 -16.31
CA LEU A 4 -1.56 -8.68 -15.23
C LEU A 4 -0.52 -8.18 -14.22
N GLY A 5 -0.88 -7.17 -13.46
CA GLY A 5 0.00 -6.59 -12.47
C GLY A 5 -0.71 -5.63 -11.53
N THR A 6 -0.18 -5.49 -10.33
CA THR A 6 -0.70 -4.59 -9.31
C THR A 6 0.41 -3.68 -8.80
N TYR A 7 0.14 -2.38 -8.80
CA TYR A 7 0.95 -1.37 -8.13
C TYR A 7 0.39 -1.20 -6.71
N TYR A 8 1.23 -1.32 -5.71
CA TYR A 8 0.80 -1.22 -4.32
C TYR A 8 1.88 -0.63 -3.43
N TYR A 9 1.50 -0.27 -2.23
CA TYR A 9 2.44 0.07 -1.17
C TYR A 9 2.63 -1.13 -0.25
N LEU A 10 3.91 -1.48 -0.08
CA LEU A 10 4.35 -2.49 0.84
C LEU A 10 4.46 -1.87 2.23
N VAL A 11 3.80 -2.46 3.21
CA VAL A 11 3.79 -1.96 4.60
C VAL A 11 4.61 -2.90 5.47
N ASN A 12 5.57 -2.36 6.21
CA ASN A 12 6.37 -3.12 7.16
C ASN A 12 5.61 -3.29 8.49
N THR A 13 5.09 -4.48 8.73
CA THR A 13 4.27 -4.77 9.92
C THR A 13 5.06 -4.82 11.23
N ASP A 14 6.37 -4.73 11.17
CA ASP A 14 7.26 -4.70 12.35
C ASP A 14 7.66 -3.26 12.75
N ARG A 15 7.24 -2.26 11.99
CA ARG A 15 7.64 -0.86 12.20
C ARG A 15 6.48 0.04 12.65
N PRO A 16 6.61 0.71 13.82
CA PRO A 16 5.64 1.74 14.21
C PRO A 16 5.60 2.91 13.21
N PRO A 17 4.46 3.55 13.00
CA PRO A 17 3.13 3.25 13.56
C PRO A 17 2.34 2.21 12.75
N VAL A 18 2.92 1.67 11.68
CA VAL A 18 2.22 0.74 10.77
C VAL A 18 2.29 -0.74 11.21
N ASP A 19 2.93 -1.03 12.33
CA ASP A 19 2.80 -2.29 13.07
C ASP A 19 1.37 -2.49 13.61
N ASN A 20 0.65 -1.40 13.87
CA ASN A 20 -0.73 -1.43 14.32
C ASN A 20 -1.70 -1.65 13.14
N VAL A 21 -2.51 -2.71 13.21
CA VAL A 21 -3.49 -3.03 12.15
C VAL A 21 -4.54 -1.94 11.95
N LEU A 22 -4.93 -1.22 13.02
CA LEU A 22 -5.89 -0.12 12.92
C LEU A 22 -5.33 1.04 12.09
N VAL A 23 -4.03 1.33 12.26
CA VAL A 23 -3.33 2.33 11.43
C VAL A 23 -3.31 1.90 9.96
N ARG A 24 -2.92 0.66 9.66
CA ARG A 24 -2.91 0.15 8.28
C ARG A 24 -4.28 0.23 7.62
N ARG A 25 -5.34 -0.14 8.35
CA ARG A 25 -6.73 -0.03 7.85
C ARG A 25 -7.15 1.42 7.65
N ALA A 26 -6.83 2.31 8.59
CA ALA A 26 -7.13 3.74 8.45
C ALA A 26 -6.48 4.34 7.20
N LEU A 27 -5.21 4.06 6.96
CA LEU A 27 -4.49 4.50 5.77
C LEU A 27 -5.15 3.99 4.48
N SER A 28 -5.62 2.75 4.47
CA SER A 28 -6.28 2.16 3.32
C SER A 28 -7.66 2.77 3.04
N TYR A 29 -8.50 2.98 4.06
CA TYR A 29 -9.81 3.62 3.93
C TYR A 29 -9.71 5.10 3.51
N ALA A 30 -8.61 5.78 3.83
CA ALA A 30 -8.39 7.18 3.49
C ALA A 30 -7.89 7.41 2.06
N LEU A 31 -7.64 6.36 1.28
CA LEU A 31 -7.19 6.45 -0.10
C LEU A 31 -8.36 6.41 -1.09
N ASP A 32 -8.56 7.53 -1.78
CA ASP A 32 -9.48 7.62 -2.93
C ASP A 32 -8.78 7.11 -4.19
N ARG A 33 -8.85 5.80 -4.41
CA ARG A 33 -8.19 5.13 -5.53
C ARG A 33 -8.79 5.53 -6.88
N ASP A 34 -10.08 5.81 -6.92
CA ASP A 34 -10.77 6.26 -8.13
C ASP A 34 -10.26 7.63 -8.57
N THR A 35 -10.14 8.57 -7.65
CA THR A 35 -9.56 9.88 -7.95
C THR A 35 -8.08 9.75 -8.32
N LEU A 36 -7.31 8.93 -7.62
CA LEU A 36 -5.89 8.70 -7.93
C LEU A 36 -5.70 8.19 -9.36
N THR A 37 -6.44 7.16 -9.76
CA THR A 37 -6.32 6.58 -11.10
C THR A 37 -6.80 7.53 -12.19
N ARG A 38 -7.88 8.26 -11.94
CA ARG A 38 -8.44 9.22 -12.91
C ARG A 38 -7.56 10.45 -13.09
N THR A 39 -7.08 11.07 -12.00
CA THR A 39 -6.41 12.37 -12.07
C THR A 39 -4.89 12.27 -12.19
N VAL A 40 -4.26 11.37 -11.45
CA VAL A 40 -2.79 11.23 -11.44
C VAL A 40 -2.32 10.27 -12.53
N LEU A 41 -3.02 9.16 -12.72
CA LEU A 41 -2.67 8.14 -13.70
C LEU A 41 -3.41 8.30 -15.05
N GLN A 42 -4.27 9.31 -15.18
CA GLN A 42 -4.96 9.64 -16.43
C GLN A 42 -5.67 8.40 -17.06
N GLU A 43 -6.32 7.61 -16.20
CA GLU A 43 -7.05 6.39 -16.57
C GLU A 43 -6.18 5.28 -17.23
N THR A 44 -4.85 5.34 -17.07
CA THR A 44 -3.97 4.28 -17.54
C THR A 44 -3.98 3.03 -16.67
N ALA A 45 -4.62 3.10 -15.51
CA ALA A 45 -4.79 2.01 -14.56
C ALA A 45 -6.21 2.01 -13.99
N ILE A 46 -6.63 0.88 -13.47
CA ILE A 46 -7.90 0.73 -12.72
C ILE A 46 -7.63 0.74 -11.21
N PRO A 47 -8.56 1.24 -10.39
CA PRO A 47 -8.40 1.19 -8.92
C PRO A 47 -8.35 -0.25 -8.43
N ALA A 48 -7.34 -0.56 -7.58
CA ALA A 48 -7.16 -1.88 -7.00
C ALA A 48 -7.63 -1.91 -5.55
N TYR A 49 -8.53 -2.83 -5.24
CA TYR A 49 -9.03 -3.10 -3.89
C TYR A 49 -8.56 -4.47 -3.35
N SER A 50 -7.73 -5.15 -4.12
CA SER A 50 -7.05 -6.40 -3.75
C SER A 50 -5.70 -6.47 -4.44
N ILE A 51 -4.85 -7.37 -3.96
CA ILE A 51 -3.54 -7.60 -4.57
C ILE A 51 -3.65 -8.34 -5.92
N THR A 52 -4.59 -9.26 -6.04
CA THR A 52 -4.84 -9.98 -7.30
C THR A 52 -5.65 -9.10 -8.25
N PRO A 53 -5.20 -8.89 -9.49
CA PRO A 53 -5.99 -8.19 -10.51
C PRO A 53 -7.31 -8.91 -10.80
N PRO A 54 -8.38 -8.19 -11.19
CA PRO A 54 -9.63 -8.82 -11.59
C PRO A 54 -9.43 -9.67 -12.85
N ASP A 55 -10.29 -10.68 -13.03
CA ASP A 55 -10.28 -11.63 -14.16
C ASP A 55 -8.99 -12.45 -14.30
N THR A 56 -8.21 -12.59 -13.24
CA THR A 56 -7.04 -13.47 -13.25
C THR A 56 -7.49 -14.92 -13.30
N LEU A 57 -7.44 -15.52 -14.49
CA LEU A 57 -7.98 -16.86 -14.81
C LEU A 57 -9.45 -17.05 -14.35
N GLY A 58 -10.28 -16.00 -14.49
CA GLY A 58 -11.68 -15.99 -14.04
C GLY A 58 -11.87 -15.75 -12.55
N TYR A 59 -10.80 -15.61 -11.77
CA TYR A 59 -10.88 -15.21 -10.37
C TYR A 59 -11.11 -13.70 -10.26
N ASN A 60 -12.15 -13.34 -9.55
CA ASN A 60 -12.46 -11.95 -9.20
C ASN A 60 -12.45 -11.80 -7.69
N PRO A 61 -11.43 -11.16 -7.11
CA PRO A 61 -11.34 -10.97 -5.69
C PRO A 61 -12.50 -10.13 -5.16
N PRO A 62 -13.03 -10.43 -3.95
CA PRO A 62 -14.07 -9.63 -3.36
C PRO A 62 -13.55 -8.22 -3.03
N LYS A 63 -14.39 -7.21 -3.23
CA LYS A 63 -14.13 -5.85 -2.74
C LYS A 63 -14.48 -5.79 -1.26
N LEU A 64 -13.47 -5.85 -0.40
CA LEU A 64 -13.66 -5.92 1.05
C LEU A 64 -13.77 -4.55 1.73
N PHE A 65 -13.46 -3.48 1.04
CA PHE A 65 -13.50 -2.11 1.57
C PHE A 65 -13.71 -1.10 0.46
N ASP A 66 -14.10 0.11 0.85
CA ASP A 66 -14.25 1.26 -0.03
C ASP A 66 -13.43 2.45 0.49
N TYR A 67 -13.38 3.53 -0.30
CA TYR A 67 -12.95 4.81 0.22
C TYR A 67 -13.97 5.30 1.25
N ASP A 68 -13.53 5.40 2.50
CA ASP A 68 -14.37 5.83 3.62
C ASP A 68 -13.51 6.65 4.61
N PRO A 69 -13.38 7.96 4.40
CA PRO A 69 -12.58 8.81 5.27
C PRO A 69 -13.14 8.94 6.69
N ALA A 70 -14.45 8.78 6.88
CA ALA A 70 -15.05 8.77 8.23
C ALA A 70 -14.58 7.54 9.02
N LYS A 71 -14.65 6.37 8.40
CA LYS A 71 -14.13 5.13 8.99
C LYS A 71 -12.62 5.19 9.22
N ALA A 72 -11.88 5.79 8.30
CA ALA A 72 -10.44 5.98 8.45
C ALA A 72 -10.11 6.82 9.70
N ARG A 73 -10.81 7.92 9.93
CA ARG A 73 -10.62 8.76 11.13
C ARG A 73 -10.98 8.02 12.41
N GLU A 74 -12.07 7.27 12.41
CA GLU A 74 -12.48 6.45 13.56
C GLU A 74 -11.39 5.44 13.95
N LEU A 75 -10.87 4.69 12.98
CA LEU A 75 -9.82 3.70 13.20
C LEU A 75 -8.50 4.34 13.67
N LEU A 76 -8.13 5.51 13.12
CA LEU A 76 -6.94 6.22 13.52
C LEU A 76 -7.05 6.75 14.96
N ALA A 77 -8.22 7.24 15.34
CA ALA A 77 -8.51 7.67 16.73
C ALA A 77 -8.44 6.47 17.69
N GLU A 78 -9.02 5.32 17.32
CA GLU A 78 -8.93 4.08 18.10
C GLU A 78 -7.48 3.60 18.26
N ALA A 79 -6.63 3.84 17.24
CA ALA A 79 -5.20 3.55 17.30
C ALA A 79 -4.41 4.50 18.22
N GLY A 80 -5.05 5.58 18.72
CA GLY A 80 -4.43 6.54 19.63
C GLY A 80 -4.03 7.87 18.99
N TYR A 81 -4.47 8.16 17.75
CA TYR A 81 -4.13 9.37 17.01
C TYR A 81 -5.38 10.15 16.54
N PRO A 82 -6.27 10.58 17.47
CA PRO A 82 -7.46 11.34 17.09
C PRO A 82 -7.06 12.63 16.37
N ASP A 83 -7.66 12.88 15.21
CA ASP A 83 -7.34 14.03 14.34
C ASP A 83 -5.85 14.19 14.00
N GLY A 84 -5.09 13.10 14.04
CA GLY A 84 -3.63 13.09 13.83
C GLY A 84 -2.82 13.51 15.05
N GLU A 85 -3.46 13.76 16.19
CA GLU A 85 -2.79 14.18 17.43
C GLU A 85 -1.85 13.08 17.93
N GLY A 86 -0.60 13.45 18.23
CA GLY A 86 0.42 12.49 18.64
C GLY A 86 1.02 11.64 17.52
N TRP A 87 0.65 11.87 16.26
CA TRP A 87 1.20 11.13 15.12
C TRP A 87 2.72 11.24 15.04
N PRO A 88 3.47 10.11 15.00
CA PRO A 88 4.94 10.14 15.04
C PRO A 88 5.60 10.45 13.69
N GLY A 89 4.83 10.60 12.63
CA GLY A 89 5.32 10.65 11.26
C GLY A 89 5.36 9.26 10.60
N LEU A 90 5.42 9.27 9.27
CA LEU A 90 5.51 8.07 8.44
C LEU A 90 6.28 8.43 7.17
N GLU A 91 7.20 7.56 6.75
CA GLU A 91 7.94 7.72 5.50
C GLU A 91 7.49 6.71 4.45
N ILE A 92 7.27 7.20 3.23
CA ILE A 92 7.13 6.38 2.02
C ILE A 92 8.43 6.46 1.24
N ILE A 93 9.08 5.31 1.01
CA ILE A 93 10.21 5.23 0.10
C ILE A 93 9.78 4.69 -1.27
N TYR A 94 10.41 5.18 -2.31
CA TYR A 94 10.21 4.71 -3.68
C TYR A 94 11.51 4.81 -4.48
N ASN A 95 11.67 3.95 -5.49
CA ASN A 95 12.79 4.07 -6.41
C ASN A 95 12.59 5.28 -7.34
N THR A 96 13.64 6.02 -7.58
CA THR A 96 13.62 7.30 -8.31
C THR A 96 12.98 7.14 -9.69
N GLN A 97 11.76 7.67 -9.81
CA GLN A 97 11.00 7.76 -11.05
C GLN A 97 9.87 8.79 -10.86
N GLU A 98 9.64 9.63 -11.85
CA GLU A 98 8.67 10.73 -11.74
C GLU A 98 7.22 10.23 -11.51
N ALA A 99 6.83 9.13 -12.14
CA ALA A 99 5.51 8.55 -11.93
C ALA A 99 5.31 8.10 -10.46
N HIS A 100 6.32 7.50 -9.84
CA HIS A 100 6.26 7.10 -8.44
C HIS A 100 6.19 8.30 -7.51
N ARG A 101 6.90 9.36 -7.83
CA ARG A 101 6.85 10.62 -7.09
C ARG A 101 5.44 11.23 -7.12
N LYS A 102 4.82 11.30 -8.28
CA LYS A 102 3.45 11.85 -8.44
C LYS A 102 2.44 11.08 -7.61
N ILE A 103 2.52 9.75 -7.61
CA ILE A 103 1.65 8.90 -6.79
C ILE A 103 1.90 9.15 -5.30
N ALA A 104 3.16 9.17 -4.87
CA ALA A 104 3.51 9.39 -3.47
C ALA A 104 3.04 10.77 -2.96
N VAL A 105 3.18 11.82 -3.77
CA VAL A 105 2.66 13.17 -3.44
C VAL A 105 1.14 13.15 -3.30
N ALA A 106 0.43 12.49 -4.22
CA ALA A 106 -1.03 12.39 -4.15
C ALA A 106 -1.49 11.64 -2.88
N VAL A 107 -0.85 10.54 -2.55
CA VAL A 107 -1.12 9.78 -1.33
C VAL A 107 -0.83 10.60 -0.07
N GLN A 108 0.31 11.28 -0.03
CA GLN A 108 0.67 12.21 1.05
C GLN A 108 -0.41 13.26 1.27
N GLN A 109 -0.93 13.88 0.19
CA GLN A 109 -1.98 14.89 0.26
C GLN A 109 -3.32 14.29 0.73
N MET A 110 -3.69 13.11 0.26
CA MET A 110 -4.92 12.43 0.69
C MET A 110 -4.88 12.11 2.19
N TRP A 111 -3.79 11.57 2.69
CA TRP A 111 -3.65 11.28 4.12
C TRP A 111 -3.58 12.53 4.97
N LYS A 112 -2.95 13.61 4.49
CA LYS A 112 -2.99 14.90 5.18
C LYS A 112 -4.41 15.46 5.25
N LYS A 113 -5.13 15.43 4.15
CA LYS A 113 -6.50 15.94 4.06
C LYS A 113 -7.47 15.15 4.95
N GLU A 114 -7.41 13.82 4.87
CA GLU A 114 -8.43 12.98 5.51
C GLU A 114 -8.11 12.62 6.96
N LEU A 115 -6.83 12.51 7.30
CA LEU A 115 -6.36 12.04 8.60
C LEU A 115 -5.57 13.08 9.40
N ASN A 116 -5.24 14.20 8.78
CA ASN A 116 -4.39 15.25 9.38
C ASN A 116 -3.03 14.71 9.88
N ILE A 117 -2.43 13.80 9.14
CA ILE A 117 -1.12 13.23 9.44
C ILE A 117 -0.06 13.70 8.46
N ASP A 118 1.17 13.83 8.96
CA ASP A 118 2.32 14.22 8.14
C ASP A 118 3.05 12.98 7.62
N ILE A 119 3.28 12.97 6.31
CA ILE A 119 3.97 11.91 5.59
C ILE A 119 5.20 12.49 4.92
N THR A 120 6.34 11.86 5.13
CA THR A 120 7.56 12.13 4.37
C THR A 120 7.63 11.19 3.16
N ILE A 121 8.06 11.72 2.03
CA ILE A 121 8.32 10.92 0.83
C ILE A 121 9.79 11.01 0.47
N SER A 122 10.43 9.88 0.22
CA SER A 122 11.87 9.80 -0.06
C SER A 122 12.15 8.92 -1.26
N ASN A 123 12.83 9.47 -2.26
CA ASN A 123 13.30 8.69 -3.39
C ASN A 123 14.66 8.07 -3.10
N GLN A 124 14.87 6.88 -3.59
CA GLN A 124 16.14 6.16 -3.51
C GLN A 124 16.59 5.70 -4.90
N GLU A 125 17.90 5.69 -5.13
CA GLU A 125 18.46 5.03 -6.32
C GLU A 125 18.10 3.54 -6.28
N TRP A 126 17.96 2.91 -7.44
CA TRP A 126 17.40 1.55 -7.57
C TRP A 126 18.07 0.50 -6.67
N LYS A 127 19.40 0.48 -6.62
CA LYS A 127 20.14 -0.51 -5.78
C LYS A 127 19.95 -0.24 -4.30
N VAL A 128 19.92 1.02 -3.89
CA VAL A 128 19.67 1.43 -2.51
C VAL A 128 18.25 1.03 -2.11
N TYR A 129 17.28 1.31 -2.96
CA TYR A 129 15.88 0.92 -2.76
C TYR A 129 15.73 -0.60 -2.61
N LEU A 130 16.35 -1.39 -3.50
CA LEU A 130 16.31 -2.85 -3.39
C LEU A 130 16.88 -3.36 -2.07
N ASN A 131 18.00 -2.77 -1.63
CA ASN A 131 18.59 -3.10 -0.34
C ASN A 131 17.68 -2.73 0.83
N SER A 132 17.10 -1.52 0.82
CA SER A 132 16.17 -1.09 1.86
C SER A 132 14.97 -2.04 1.97
N VAL A 133 14.41 -2.47 0.84
CA VAL A 133 13.28 -3.42 0.81
C VAL A 133 13.71 -4.80 1.32
N SER A 134 14.84 -5.33 0.86
CA SER A 134 15.31 -6.67 1.25
C SER A 134 15.68 -6.75 2.74
N GLN A 135 16.21 -5.67 3.31
CA GLN A 135 16.53 -5.57 4.73
C GLN A 135 15.33 -5.15 5.60
N ARG A 136 14.16 -4.91 4.99
CA ARG A 136 12.98 -4.35 5.67
C ARG A 136 13.28 -3.02 6.39
N ASP A 137 14.17 -2.21 5.81
CA ASP A 137 14.51 -0.89 6.33
C ASP A 137 13.63 0.20 5.72
N PHE A 138 12.35 0.13 6.02
CA PHE A 138 11.31 1.07 5.60
C PHE A 138 10.07 0.92 6.48
N GLN A 139 9.22 1.93 6.50
CA GLN A 139 7.86 1.86 7.04
C GLN A 139 6.86 1.51 5.95
N VAL A 140 6.85 2.29 4.87
CA VAL A 140 6.06 2.05 3.66
C VAL A 140 6.97 2.18 2.44
N ALA A 141 6.91 1.23 1.53
CA ALA A 141 7.68 1.24 0.30
C ALA A 141 6.77 1.08 -0.93
N ARG A 142 7.09 1.78 -1.99
CA ARG A 142 6.48 1.53 -3.29
C ARG A 142 6.80 0.10 -3.75
N ARG A 143 5.83 -0.62 -4.24
CA ARG A 143 6.02 -1.94 -4.82
C ARG A 143 5.13 -2.12 -6.04
N GLY A 144 5.42 -3.10 -6.84
CA GLY A 144 4.58 -3.59 -7.91
C GLY A 144 4.91 -5.05 -8.16
N TRP A 145 3.93 -5.81 -8.60
CA TRP A 145 4.10 -7.19 -9.02
C TRP A 145 3.44 -7.38 -10.38
N ILE A 146 4.20 -7.95 -11.29
CA ILE A 146 3.72 -8.42 -12.59
C ILE A 146 3.67 -9.92 -12.49
N GLY A 147 2.51 -10.53 -12.78
CA GLY A 147 2.36 -11.96 -12.68
C GLY A 147 3.24 -12.71 -13.68
N ASP A 148 3.97 -13.70 -13.20
CA ASP A 148 4.77 -14.61 -14.03
C ASP A 148 3.88 -15.59 -14.79
N TYR A 149 2.71 -15.88 -14.23
CA TYR A 149 1.68 -16.74 -14.82
C TYR A 149 0.29 -16.25 -14.39
N VAL A 150 -0.73 -16.62 -15.17
CA VAL A 150 -2.11 -16.15 -14.98
C VAL A 150 -2.82 -17.02 -13.95
N ASP A 151 -2.55 -16.77 -12.67
CA ASP A 151 -3.21 -17.42 -11.53
C ASP A 151 -3.19 -16.49 -10.32
N ALA A 152 -4.25 -16.50 -9.51
CA ALA A 152 -4.35 -15.71 -8.29
C ALA A 152 -3.23 -16.03 -7.31
N ASN A 153 -2.79 -17.26 -7.24
CA ASN A 153 -1.73 -17.74 -6.37
C ASN A 153 -0.41 -16.97 -6.59
N ASN A 154 -0.12 -16.56 -7.83
CA ASN A 154 1.07 -15.75 -8.15
C ASN A 154 1.13 -14.42 -7.38
N PHE A 155 -0.02 -13.88 -7.00
CA PHE A 155 -0.15 -12.66 -6.20
C PHE A 155 -0.26 -12.96 -4.70
N LEU A 156 -0.97 -14.01 -4.31
CA LEU A 156 -1.18 -14.37 -2.91
C LEU A 156 0.11 -14.89 -2.27
N ASP A 157 0.92 -15.63 -3.00
CA ASP A 157 2.22 -16.15 -2.54
C ASP A 157 3.22 -15.05 -2.12
N LEU A 158 2.97 -13.79 -2.49
CA LEU A 158 3.80 -12.66 -2.06
C LEU A 158 3.77 -12.43 -0.55
N PHE A 159 2.77 -12.95 0.15
CA PHE A 159 2.54 -12.68 1.58
C PHE A 159 2.56 -13.94 2.46
N ILE A 160 2.93 -15.10 1.91
CA ILE A 160 3.15 -16.33 2.69
C ILE A 160 4.23 -16.08 3.74
N THR A 161 4.01 -16.60 4.95
CA THR A 161 4.97 -16.51 6.06
C THR A 161 6.35 -17.02 5.62
N ASP A 162 7.39 -16.25 5.90
CA ASP A 162 8.78 -16.55 5.52
C ASP A 162 9.02 -16.74 4.01
N GLY A 163 8.07 -16.39 3.17
CA GLY A 163 8.22 -16.44 1.72
C GLY A 163 9.29 -15.44 1.22
N GLY A 164 10.11 -15.87 0.25
CA GLY A 164 11.23 -15.06 -0.26
C GLY A 164 10.84 -13.70 -0.85
N ASN A 165 9.57 -13.50 -1.22
CA ASN A 165 9.02 -12.24 -1.72
C ASN A 165 8.28 -11.44 -0.64
N ASN A 166 8.07 -12.01 0.55
CA ASN A 166 7.41 -11.35 1.67
C ASN A 166 8.41 -10.47 2.43
N ASN A 167 8.47 -9.21 2.07
CA ASN A 167 9.30 -8.22 2.77
C ASN A 167 8.50 -7.37 3.78
N THR A 168 7.30 -7.84 4.21
CA THR A 168 6.42 -7.07 5.10
C THR A 168 6.61 -7.40 6.58
N GLY A 169 7.11 -8.59 6.91
CA GLY A 169 7.04 -9.15 8.26
C GLY A 169 5.68 -9.76 8.62
N TYR A 170 4.69 -9.70 7.70
CA TYR A 170 3.40 -10.33 7.90
C TYR A 170 3.53 -11.87 7.98
N ALA A 171 2.85 -12.46 8.96
CA ALA A 171 2.78 -13.90 9.14
C ALA A 171 1.36 -14.26 9.62
N SER A 172 0.78 -15.30 9.05
CA SER A 172 -0.56 -15.77 9.42
C SER A 172 -0.75 -17.24 8.99
N GLU A 173 -0.88 -18.12 9.96
CA GLU A 173 -1.20 -19.53 9.69
C GLU A 173 -2.55 -19.72 8.95
N GLU A 174 -3.50 -18.78 9.13
CA GLU A 174 -4.78 -18.82 8.44
C GLU A 174 -4.64 -18.42 6.96
N PHE A 175 -3.68 -17.57 6.65
CA PHE A 175 -3.42 -17.12 5.28
C PHE A 175 -2.60 -18.12 4.49
N ASP A 176 -1.63 -18.79 5.12
CA ASP A 176 -0.70 -19.75 4.51
C ASP A 176 -1.39 -21.05 4.11
#